data_353e8a87a2b13c9d34b0d42a78c7f403
#
_entry.id   353e8a87a2b13c9d34b0d42a78c7f403
#
_cell.length_a   1.000
_cell.length_b   1.000
_cell.length_c   1.000
_cell.angle_alpha   90.00
_cell.angle_beta   90.00
_cell.angle_gamma   90.00
#
_symmetry.space_group_name_H-M   'P 1'
#
loop_
_entity.id
_entity.type
_entity.pdbx_description
1 polymer ?
#
loop_
_entity_poly.entity_id
_entity_poly.type
_entity_poly.pdbx_seq_one_letter_code
_entity_poly.pdbx_strand_id
1 'polypeptide(L)'
;GRSSAMFKNFKDVIRSMPASQIKKIEVITEPSMKYDAEGAGGIINIITARKEFDGYNGSLNYNTGLDTRQQYGGASLSVQKGKFAASVQAFFFQMNRRNRPYTSESRRENFASEQQRYHTSESTGYGKGHNEYVTLNLSYQPDTLNLVTLEGSLWTGAWKNSSDTRIRMSDAAETPT
;
A
#
# COMPACT_ATOMS: atom_id res chain seq x y z
N GLY A 1 -2.06 26.12 3.50
CA GLY A 1 -1.66 24.97 4.31
C GLY A 1 -2.61 23.80 4.11
N ARG A 2 -2.09 22.65 3.70
CA ARG A 2 -2.90 21.41 3.68
C ARG A 2 -2.98 20.90 5.12
N SER A 3 -4.18 20.79 5.67
CA SER A 3 -4.41 20.03 6.88
C SER A 3 -4.18 18.54 6.55
N SER A 4 -3.14 17.96 7.09
CA SER A 4 -2.89 16.53 6.97
C SER A 4 -3.81 15.79 7.95
N ALA A 5 -4.85 15.17 7.45
CA ALA A 5 -5.78 14.35 8.24
C ALA A 5 -5.12 13.09 8.84
N MET A 6 -3.82 12.90 8.65
CA MET A 6 -3.08 11.72 9.03
C MET A 6 -2.57 11.72 10.47
N PHE A 7 -2.59 12.87 11.16
CA PHE A 7 -2.06 12.99 12.52
C PHE A 7 -3.14 13.46 13.47
N LYS A 8 -3.56 12.57 14.35
CA LYS A 8 -4.56 12.87 15.39
C LYS A 8 -4.04 13.79 16.51
N ASN A 9 -2.73 14.08 16.54
CA ASN A 9 -2.14 14.84 17.63
C ASN A 9 -0.98 15.73 17.14
N PHE A 10 -1.06 17.01 17.40
CA PHE A 10 -0.03 18.00 17.05
C PHE A 10 1.36 17.66 17.61
N LYS A 11 1.44 17.03 18.79
CA LYS A 11 2.69 16.56 19.39
C LYS A 11 3.40 15.51 18.53
N ASP A 12 2.65 14.66 17.86
CA ASP A 12 3.23 13.58 17.05
C ASP A 12 3.78 14.13 15.73
N VAL A 13 3.13 15.15 15.19
CA VAL A 13 3.63 15.89 14.01
C VAL A 13 4.96 16.56 14.30
N ILE A 14 5.08 17.29 15.41
CA ILE A 14 6.32 17.96 15.78
C ILE A 14 7.44 16.96 16.09
N ARG A 15 7.14 15.87 16.78
CA ARG A 15 8.14 14.84 17.10
C ARG A 15 8.66 14.10 15.89
N SER A 16 7.86 13.98 14.84
CA SER A 16 8.26 13.32 13.60
C SER A 16 9.04 14.23 12.64
N MET A 17 9.03 15.55 12.87
CA MET A 17 9.75 16.51 12.04
C MET A 17 11.20 16.68 12.52
N PRO A 18 12.20 16.39 11.68
CA PRO A 18 13.58 16.76 11.97
C PRO A 18 13.72 18.28 12.14
N ALA A 19 14.42 18.73 13.19
CA ALA A 19 14.62 20.15 13.45
C ALA A 19 15.26 20.91 12.27
N SER A 20 16.06 20.20 11.45
CA SER A 20 16.65 20.75 10.22
C SER A 20 15.65 21.12 9.12
N GLN A 21 14.41 20.63 9.23
CA GLN A 21 13.33 20.96 8.28
C GLN A 21 12.48 22.15 8.73
N ILE A 22 12.70 22.66 9.93
CA ILE A 22 11.93 23.80 10.47
C ILE A 22 12.72 25.08 10.20
N LYS A 23 12.16 25.96 9.37
CA LYS A 23 12.73 27.27 9.08
C LYS A 23 12.32 28.31 10.14
N LYS A 24 11.06 28.27 10.55
CA LYS A 24 10.47 29.24 11.47
C LYS A 24 9.22 28.65 12.13
N ILE A 25 9.02 28.95 13.39
CA ILE A 25 7.77 28.71 14.09
C ILE A 25 7.16 30.06 14.39
N GLU A 26 5.95 30.31 13.93
CA GLU A 26 5.18 31.50 14.23
C GLU A 26 4.06 31.14 15.18
N VAL A 27 3.98 31.84 16.30
CA VAL A 27 2.89 31.74 17.26
C VAL A 27 2.00 32.94 17.07
N ILE A 28 0.77 32.72 16.62
CA ILE A 28 -0.24 33.75 16.42
C ILE A 28 -1.21 33.66 17.61
N THR A 29 -1.07 34.58 18.54
CA THR A 29 -1.89 34.63 19.77
C THR A 29 -3.27 35.25 19.55
N GLU A 30 -3.41 36.06 18.50
CA GLU A 30 -4.69 36.66 18.09
C GLU A 30 -4.94 36.32 16.62
N PRO A 31 -5.60 35.19 16.34
CA PRO A 31 -5.92 34.81 14.96
C PRO A 31 -6.95 35.78 14.37
N SER A 32 -6.59 36.37 13.22
CA SER A 32 -7.53 37.17 12.43
C SER A 32 -8.63 36.29 11.82
N MET A 33 -9.76 36.91 11.37
CA MET A 33 -10.89 36.21 10.74
C MET A 33 -10.52 35.31 9.52
N LYS A 34 -9.30 35.41 9.05
CA LYS A 34 -8.77 34.55 7.98
C LYS A 34 -8.53 33.10 8.42
N TYR A 35 -8.51 32.86 9.71
CA TYR A 35 -8.33 31.52 10.29
C TYR A 35 -9.56 31.21 11.11
N ASP A 36 -10.36 30.22 10.64
CA ASP A 36 -11.48 29.66 11.38
C ASP A 36 -10.91 28.95 12.63
N ALA A 37 -10.78 29.70 13.71
CA ALA A 37 -10.27 29.22 14.98
C ALA A 37 -11.44 29.11 15.98
N GLU A 38 -12.25 28.08 15.88
CA GLU A 38 -13.20 27.74 16.92
C GLU A 38 -12.45 27.35 18.21
N GLY A 39 -12.38 28.27 19.15
CA GLY A 39 -12.09 27.98 20.55
C GLY A 39 -10.63 27.75 20.93
N ALA A 40 -9.66 28.09 20.10
CA ALA A 40 -8.25 27.89 20.44
C ALA A 40 -7.55 29.16 20.87
N GLY A 41 -6.79 29.13 21.97
CA GLY A 41 -5.98 30.24 22.50
C GLY A 41 -4.77 30.62 21.65
N GLY A 42 -4.76 30.30 20.34
CA GLY A 42 -3.71 30.67 19.39
C GLY A 42 -3.48 29.64 18.29
N ILE A 43 -2.77 30.08 17.25
CA ILE A 43 -2.36 29.23 16.12
C ILE A 43 -0.85 29.13 16.11
N ILE A 44 -0.32 27.93 15.96
CA ILE A 44 1.09 27.66 15.72
C ILE A 44 1.27 27.36 14.24
N ASN A 45 1.92 28.26 13.52
CA ASN A 45 2.27 28.08 12.12
C ASN A 45 3.73 27.62 12.01
N ILE A 46 3.95 26.40 11.54
CA ILE A 46 5.29 25.87 11.33
C ILE A 46 5.66 26.08 9.86
N ILE A 47 6.62 26.97 9.64
CA ILE A 47 7.20 27.20 8.33
C ILE A 47 8.38 26.25 8.18
N THR A 48 8.24 25.26 7.33
CA THR A 48 9.31 24.33 7.03
C THR A 48 10.35 24.97 6.13
N ALA A 49 11.62 24.71 6.42
CA ALA A 49 12.69 25.08 5.51
C ALA A 49 12.50 24.23 4.26
N ARG A 50 12.18 24.87 3.15
CA ARG A 50 12.26 24.24 1.86
C ARG A 50 13.72 24.17 1.50
N LYS A 51 14.34 23.04 1.76
CA LYS A 51 15.61 22.72 1.12
C LYS A 51 15.25 22.36 -0.32
N GLU A 52 15.48 23.29 -1.24
CA GLU A 52 15.62 22.95 -2.65
C GLU A 52 16.92 22.14 -2.75
N PHE A 53 16.83 20.85 -2.45
CA PHE A 53 17.96 19.95 -2.66
C PHE A 53 17.86 19.45 -4.08
N ASP A 54 18.69 20.02 -4.91
CA ASP A 54 19.06 19.32 -6.13
C ASP A 54 19.72 18.01 -5.73
N GLY A 55 19.20 16.92 -6.23
CA GLY A 55 19.74 15.64 -5.89
C GLY A 55 18.94 14.47 -6.48
N TYR A 56 19.45 13.32 -6.23
CA TYR A 56 18.79 12.07 -6.60
C TYR A 56 18.79 11.12 -5.42
N ASN A 57 17.79 10.27 -5.39
CA ASN A 57 17.63 9.19 -4.42
C ASN A 57 17.13 7.97 -5.18
N GLY A 58 17.66 6.80 -4.85
CA GLY A 58 17.22 5.56 -5.45
C GLY A 58 17.29 4.42 -4.46
N SER A 59 16.44 3.43 -4.65
CA SER A 59 16.46 2.19 -3.90
C SER A 59 16.21 1.00 -4.81
N LEU A 60 16.79 -0.14 -4.43
CA LEU A 60 16.56 -1.42 -5.05
C LEU A 60 16.34 -2.45 -3.95
N ASN A 61 15.30 -3.26 -4.09
CA ASN A 61 15.04 -4.37 -3.21
C ASN A 61 14.66 -5.62 -4.00
N TYR A 62 15.07 -6.76 -3.50
CA TYR A 62 14.71 -8.06 -4.04
C TYR A 62 14.53 -9.05 -2.90
N ASN A 63 13.44 -9.80 -2.95
CA ASN A 63 13.09 -10.78 -1.96
C ASN A 63 12.71 -12.09 -2.65
N THR A 64 13.14 -13.19 -2.08
CA THR A 64 12.78 -14.53 -2.54
C THR A 64 12.53 -15.43 -1.34
N GLY A 65 11.53 -16.28 -1.44
CA GLY A 65 11.34 -17.36 -0.49
C GLY A 65 12.45 -18.41 -0.62
N LEU A 66 12.76 -19.13 0.45
CA LEU A 66 13.77 -20.20 0.49
C LEU A 66 13.54 -21.27 -0.58
N ASP A 67 12.30 -21.40 -1.03
CA ASP A 67 11.88 -22.37 -2.06
C ASP A 67 11.69 -21.74 -3.45
N THR A 68 12.10 -20.49 -3.62
CA THR A 68 12.00 -19.70 -4.87
C THR A 68 10.59 -19.60 -5.49
N ARG A 69 9.55 -19.98 -4.73
CA ARG A 69 8.17 -19.98 -5.23
C ARG A 69 7.54 -18.60 -5.29
N GLN A 70 8.02 -17.72 -4.45
CA GLN A 70 7.63 -16.31 -4.44
C GLN A 70 8.87 -15.46 -4.60
N GLN A 71 8.82 -14.56 -5.54
CA GLN A 71 9.84 -13.58 -5.78
C GLN A 71 9.17 -12.24 -5.95
N TYR A 72 9.67 -11.23 -5.31
CA TYR A 72 9.20 -9.88 -5.48
C TYR A 72 10.31 -8.89 -5.25
N GLY A 73 10.19 -7.78 -5.90
CA GLY A 73 11.18 -6.74 -5.75
C GLY A 73 10.69 -5.43 -6.33
N GLY A 74 11.46 -4.41 -6.10
CA GLY A 74 11.16 -3.10 -6.61
C GLY A 74 12.39 -2.24 -6.71
N ALA A 75 12.26 -1.23 -7.55
CA ALA A 75 13.24 -0.19 -7.73
C ALA A 75 12.53 1.17 -7.65
N SER A 76 13.17 2.13 -7.03
CA SER A 76 12.72 3.52 -7.07
C SER A 76 13.88 4.44 -7.41
N LEU A 77 13.57 5.48 -8.17
CA LEU A 77 14.48 6.58 -8.45
C LEU A 77 13.69 7.88 -8.36
N SER A 78 14.24 8.82 -7.63
CA SER A 78 13.71 10.18 -7.53
C SER A 78 14.82 11.17 -7.81
N VAL A 79 14.51 12.16 -8.62
CA VAL A 79 15.44 13.24 -8.98
C VAL A 79 14.73 14.55 -8.76
N GLN A 80 15.42 15.49 -8.12
CA GLN A 80 14.95 16.87 -7.98
C GLN A 80 16.02 17.83 -8.44
N LYS A 81 15.64 18.78 -9.27
CA LYS A 81 16.51 19.85 -9.74
C LYS A 81 15.74 21.16 -9.85
N GLY A 82 16.06 22.10 -8.96
CA GLY A 82 15.37 23.38 -8.87
C GLY A 82 13.86 23.20 -8.71
N LYS A 83 13.12 23.67 -9.68
CA LYS A 83 11.65 23.65 -9.71
C LYS A 83 11.04 22.34 -10.22
N PHE A 84 11.86 21.41 -10.68
CA PHE A 84 11.42 20.14 -11.27
C PHE A 84 11.73 18.98 -10.34
N ALA A 85 10.78 18.06 -10.22
CA ALA A 85 11.02 16.77 -9.60
C ALA A 85 10.42 15.67 -10.48
N ALA A 86 11.10 14.55 -10.55
CA ALA A 86 10.63 13.36 -11.21
C ALA A 86 10.89 12.14 -10.34
N SER A 87 9.96 11.21 -10.29
CA SER A 87 10.18 9.93 -9.64
C SER A 87 9.57 8.80 -10.47
N VAL A 88 10.28 7.69 -10.49
CA VAL A 88 9.82 6.43 -11.05
C VAL A 88 9.90 5.35 -9.99
N GLN A 89 8.86 4.54 -9.90
CA GLN A 89 8.82 3.36 -9.04
C GLN A 89 8.40 2.17 -9.89
N ALA A 90 9.11 1.07 -9.76
CA ALA A 90 8.78 -0.19 -10.39
C ALA A 90 8.71 -1.28 -9.34
N PHE A 91 7.73 -2.16 -9.47
CA PHE A 91 7.55 -3.30 -8.60
C PHE A 91 7.18 -4.52 -9.43
N PHE A 92 7.72 -5.67 -9.07
CA PHE A 92 7.29 -6.94 -9.62
C PHE A 92 7.01 -7.95 -8.53
N PHE A 93 6.06 -8.82 -8.82
CA PHE A 93 5.74 -9.99 -8.00
C PHE A 93 5.56 -11.19 -8.90
N GLN A 94 6.18 -12.30 -8.54
CA GLN A 94 6.04 -13.57 -9.22
C GLN A 94 5.77 -14.68 -8.22
N MET A 95 4.83 -15.54 -8.53
CA MET A 95 4.52 -16.74 -7.75
C MET A 95 4.43 -17.96 -8.66
N ASN A 96 5.03 -19.07 -8.23
CA ASN A 96 4.93 -20.34 -8.92
C ASN A 96 4.75 -21.49 -7.92
N ARG A 97 3.52 -21.96 -7.80
CA ARG A 97 3.14 -23.11 -6.96
C ARG A 97 2.78 -24.37 -7.78
N ARG A 98 3.32 -24.50 -8.99
CA ARG A 98 2.96 -25.61 -9.87
C ARG A 98 3.36 -26.96 -9.28
N ASN A 99 4.49 -27.06 -8.61
CA ASN A 99 5.02 -28.31 -8.06
C ASN A 99 4.66 -28.56 -6.60
N ARG A 100 4.02 -27.60 -5.94
CA ARG A 100 3.52 -27.74 -4.56
C ARG A 100 2.19 -27.03 -4.44
N PRO A 101 1.10 -27.78 -4.64
CA PRO A 101 -0.24 -27.26 -4.46
C PRO A 101 -0.47 -26.78 -3.03
N TYR A 102 -1.39 -25.86 -2.86
CA TYR A 102 -2.01 -25.65 -1.57
C TYR A 102 -3.20 -26.59 -1.45
N THR A 103 -3.41 -27.10 -0.26
CA THR A 103 -4.59 -27.92 0.07
C THR A 103 -5.44 -27.14 1.07
N SER A 104 -6.74 -27.19 0.89
CA SER A 104 -7.69 -26.68 1.88
C SER A 104 -8.79 -27.70 2.09
N GLU A 105 -9.19 -27.89 3.33
CA GLU A 105 -10.30 -28.71 3.73
C GLU A 105 -11.33 -27.82 4.41
N SER A 106 -12.59 -28.00 4.08
CA SER A 106 -13.69 -27.37 4.78
C SER A 106 -14.81 -28.38 5.02
N ARG A 107 -15.38 -28.35 6.22
CA ARG A 107 -16.54 -29.15 6.58
C ARG A 107 -17.67 -28.22 6.97
N ARG A 108 -18.82 -28.45 6.39
CA ARG A 108 -20.05 -27.74 6.72
C ARG A 108 -21.08 -28.71 7.22
N GLU A 109 -21.82 -28.34 8.24
CA GLU A 109 -22.94 -29.10 8.78
C GLU A 109 -24.25 -28.47 8.32
N ASN A 110 -25.13 -29.29 7.76
CA ASN A 110 -26.45 -28.91 7.32
C ASN A 110 -27.48 -29.49 8.29
N PHE A 111 -28.02 -28.66 9.16
CA PHE A 111 -29.01 -29.07 10.15
C PHE A 111 -30.41 -29.32 9.57
N ALA A 112 -30.65 -28.95 8.33
CA ALA A 112 -31.94 -29.15 7.68
C ALA A 112 -32.09 -30.53 7.03
N SER A 113 -31.01 -31.33 6.93
CA SER A 113 -31.04 -32.65 6.31
C SER A 113 -30.22 -33.66 7.11
N GLU A 114 -30.84 -34.75 7.52
CA GLU A 114 -30.13 -35.87 8.16
C GLU A 114 -29.36 -36.72 7.19
N GLN A 115 -29.85 -36.85 5.94
CA GLN A 115 -29.23 -37.66 4.89
C GLN A 115 -28.02 -36.98 4.25
N GLN A 116 -27.95 -35.66 4.32
CA GLN A 116 -26.83 -34.86 3.82
C GLN A 116 -26.36 -33.92 4.94
N ARG A 117 -26.07 -34.48 6.09
CA ARG A 117 -25.72 -33.74 7.30
C ARG A 117 -24.38 -33.06 7.15
N TYR A 118 -23.40 -33.73 6.61
CA TYR A 118 -22.05 -33.19 6.49
C TYR A 118 -21.63 -33.08 5.03
N HIS A 119 -21.08 -31.92 4.70
CA HIS A 119 -20.48 -31.62 3.43
C HIS A 119 -18.98 -31.35 3.66
N THR A 120 -18.14 -32.30 3.31
CA THR A 120 -16.69 -32.15 3.36
C THR A 120 -16.17 -31.81 1.98
N SER A 121 -15.47 -30.69 1.86
CA SER A 121 -14.84 -30.23 0.64
C SER A 121 -13.32 -30.22 0.80
N GLU A 122 -12.64 -31.03 0.05
CA GLU A 122 -11.19 -31.06 -0.09
C GLU A 122 -10.83 -30.38 -1.40
N SER A 123 -10.02 -29.33 -1.35
CA SER A 123 -9.55 -28.63 -2.54
C SER A 123 -8.04 -28.64 -2.63
N THR A 124 -7.52 -28.99 -3.79
CA THR A 124 -6.10 -28.91 -4.11
C THR A 124 -5.89 -27.92 -5.23
N GLY A 125 -5.14 -26.86 -4.96
CA GLY A 125 -4.96 -25.77 -5.92
C GLY A 125 -3.51 -25.60 -6.35
N TYR A 126 -3.35 -25.27 -7.64
CA TYR A 126 -2.08 -24.94 -8.27
C TYR A 126 -2.20 -23.53 -8.82
N GLY A 127 -1.17 -22.75 -8.63
CA GLY A 127 -1.19 -21.39 -9.15
C GLY A 127 0.18 -20.92 -9.60
N LYS A 128 0.21 -20.16 -10.69
CA LYS A 128 1.37 -19.39 -11.10
C LYS A 128 0.92 -18.07 -11.68
N GLY A 129 1.73 -17.07 -11.47
CA GLY A 129 1.43 -15.77 -12.04
C GLY A 129 2.48 -14.73 -11.68
N HIS A 130 2.32 -13.60 -12.30
CA HIS A 130 3.18 -12.47 -12.09
C HIS A 130 2.39 -11.18 -12.24
N ASN A 131 2.87 -10.14 -11.59
CA ASN A 131 2.39 -8.76 -11.72
C ASN A 131 3.58 -7.84 -11.79
N GLU A 132 3.52 -6.87 -12.67
CA GLU A 132 4.44 -5.74 -12.75
C GLU A 132 3.64 -4.45 -12.64
N TYR A 133 4.23 -3.50 -11.95
CA TYR A 133 3.64 -2.18 -11.74
C TYR A 133 4.72 -1.12 -11.86
N VAL A 134 4.47 -0.09 -12.62
CA VAL A 134 5.35 1.05 -12.78
C VAL A 134 4.55 2.32 -12.60
N THR A 135 5.06 3.23 -11.79
CA THR A 135 4.50 4.58 -11.61
C THR A 135 5.54 5.62 -11.96
N LEU A 136 5.13 6.63 -12.69
CA LEU A 136 5.90 7.82 -13.01
C LEU A 136 5.18 9.04 -12.43
N ASN A 137 5.91 9.84 -11.67
CA ASN A 137 5.45 11.14 -11.19
C ASN A 137 6.38 12.23 -11.67
N LEU A 138 5.81 13.28 -12.23
CA LEU A 138 6.50 14.48 -12.64
C LEU A 138 5.89 15.66 -11.90
N SER A 139 6.71 16.54 -11.39
CA SER A 139 6.27 17.73 -10.66
C SER A 139 7.04 18.96 -11.12
N TYR A 140 6.32 20.02 -11.35
CA TYR A 140 6.87 21.33 -11.66
C TYR A 140 6.28 22.38 -10.74
N GLN A 141 7.14 23.12 -10.07
CA GLN A 141 6.75 24.16 -9.15
C GLN A 141 7.32 25.51 -9.57
N PRO A 142 6.57 26.29 -10.37
CA PRO A 142 7.02 27.58 -10.86
C PRO A 142 7.27 28.59 -9.73
N ASP A 143 6.48 28.52 -8.66
CA ASP A 143 6.56 29.43 -7.51
C ASP A 143 6.07 28.74 -6.22
N THR A 144 6.00 29.48 -5.12
CA THR A 144 5.62 28.96 -3.80
C THR A 144 4.14 28.63 -3.66
N LEU A 145 3.29 29.10 -4.57
CA LEU A 145 1.84 28.95 -4.52
C LEU A 145 1.32 27.90 -5.50
N ASN A 146 2.08 27.66 -6.58
CA ASN A 146 1.66 26.82 -7.68
C ASN A 146 2.50 25.55 -7.75
N LEU A 147 1.83 24.40 -7.92
CA LEU A 147 2.43 23.10 -8.14
C LEU A 147 1.63 22.37 -9.23
N VAL A 148 2.31 21.99 -10.28
CA VAL A 148 1.75 21.15 -11.34
C VAL A 148 2.34 19.75 -11.18
N THR A 149 1.48 18.74 -11.15
CA THR A 149 1.88 17.33 -11.07
C THR A 149 1.24 16.54 -12.20
N LEU A 150 2.03 15.65 -12.79
CA LEU A 150 1.55 14.63 -13.73
C LEU A 150 1.93 13.27 -13.18
N GLU A 151 0.95 12.39 -13.05
CA GLU A 151 1.13 11.02 -12.60
C GLU A 151 0.62 10.06 -13.66
N GLY A 152 1.41 9.02 -13.93
CA GLY A 152 1.05 7.93 -14.81
C GLY A 152 1.43 6.60 -14.18
N SER A 153 0.60 5.58 -14.36
CA SER A 153 0.87 4.24 -13.90
C SER A 153 0.55 3.21 -14.98
N LEU A 154 1.39 2.18 -15.04
CA LEU A 154 1.18 1.00 -15.87
C LEU A 154 1.14 -0.22 -14.96
N TRP A 155 0.16 -1.06 -15.20
CA TRP A 155 0.05 -2.35 -14.54
C TRP A 155 -0.12 -3.44 -15.59
N THR A 156 0.62 -4.53 -15.42
CA THR A 156 0.47 -5.74 -16.21
C THR A 156 0.57 -6.96 -15.32
N GLY A 157 -0.03 -8.06 -15.74
CA GLY A 157 0.07 -9.30 -15.01
C GLY A 157 -0.71 -10.43 -15.67
N ALA A 158 -0.31 -11.64 -15.37
CA ALA A 158 -1.00 -12.84 -15.83
C ALA A 158 -1.05 -13.87 -14.71
N TRP A 159 -2.21 -14.46 -14.50
CA TRP A 159 -2.44 -15.47 -13.49
C TRP A 159 -3.08 -16.71 -14.11
N LYS A 160 -2.55 -17.87 -13.78
CA LYS A 160 -3.13 -19.16 -14.11
C LYS A 160 -3.33 -19.96 -12.83
N ASN A 161 -4.59 -20.19 -12.49
CA ASN A 161 -4.97 -21.00 -11.34
C ASN A 161 -5.74 -22.21 -11.84
N SER A 162 -5.51 -23.34 -11.20
CA SER A 162 -6.27 -24.58 -11.39
C SER A 162 -6.53 -25.16 -10.01
N SER A 163 -7.75 -25.61 -9.77
CA SER A 163 -8.10 -26.28 -8.52
C SER A 163 -8.97 -27.49 -8.81
N ASP A 164 -8.66 -28.59 -8.15
CA ASP A 164 -9.49 -29.76 -8.09
C ASP A 164 -10.18 -29.78 -6.73
N THR A 165 -11.51 -29.83 -6.75
CA THR A 165 -12.31 -29.87 -5.54
C THR A 165 -13.12 -31.15 -5.50
N ARG A 166 -12.94 -31.92 -4.45
CA ARG A 166 -13.73 -33.13 -4.17
C ARG A 166 -14.69 -32.82 -3.03
N ILE A 167 -15.96 -32.97 -3.31
CA ILE A 167 -17.02 -32.79 -2.31
C ILE A 167 -17.52 -34.18 -1.93
N ARG A 168 -17.57 -34.47 -0.64
CA ARG A 168 -18.19 -35.66 -0.07
C ARG A 168 -19.37 -35.26 0.77
N MET A 169 -20.47 -35.92 0.61
CA MET A 169 -21.64 -35.79 1.44
C MET A 169 -21.79 -37.03 2.31
N SER A 170 -22.18 -36.86 3.53
CA SER A 170 -22.46 -37.96 4.45
C SER A 170 -23.66 -37.63 5.33
N ASP A 171 -24.29 -38.70 5.81
CA ASP A 171 -25.40 -38.61 6.77
C ASP A 171 -24.93 -38.23 8.19
N ALA A 172 -25.86 -38.25 9.13
CA ALA A 172 -25.56 -37.94 10.54
C ALA A 172 -24.66 -39.03 11.19
N ALA A 173 -24.58 -40.23 10.62
CA ALA A 173 -23.70 -41.33 11.05
C ALA A 173 -22.34 -41.32 10.32
N GLU A 174 -22.06 -40.25 9.54
CA GLU A 174 -20.88 -40.10 8.70
C GLU A 174 -20.73 -41.14 7.58
N THR A 175 -21.82 -41.83 7.21
CA THR A 175 -21.83 -42.74 6.09
C THR A 175 -21.92 -41.97 4.77
N PRO A 176 -21.07 -42.27 3.76
CA PRO A 176 -21.15 -41.58 2.46
C PRO A 176 -22.50 -41.84 1.79
N THR A 177 -23.11 -40.77 1.29
CA THR A 177 -24.40 -40.81 0.56
C THR A 177 -24.21 -40.47 -0.92
#